data_1d02ac96b3c197d5f12e88715d6e2fd7
#
_entry.id   1d02ac96b3c197d5f12e88715d6e2fd7
#
_cell.length_a   1.000
_cell.length_b   1.000
_cell.length_c   1.000
_cell.angle_alpha   90.00
_cell.angle_beta   90.00
_cell.angle_gamma   90.00
#
_symmetry.space_group_name_H-M   'P 1'
#
loop_
_entity.id
_entity.type
_entity.pdbx_description
1 polymer ?
#
loop_
_entity_poly.entity_id
_entity_poly.type
_entity_poly.pdbx_seq_one_letter_code
_entity_poly.pdbx_strand_id
1 'polypeptide(L)'
;MFPPDEISELQRKSAEVSATLRMLSHEKRLLALCRLAIAGEMSVGALAEAVGLSQSALSQHLAKLRADGLVETRREAQVLHYRISDPRVGRLLAALYEIYCAGSETNSSV
;
A
#
# COMPACT_ATOMS: atom_id res chain seq x y z
N MET A 1 -7.79 -8.20 23.09
CA MET A 1 -6.66 -8.89 23.76
C MET A 1 -6.31 -10.16 23.02
N PHE A 2 -5.04 -10.39 22.83
CA PHE A 2 -4.56 -11.55 22.09
C PHE A 2 -4.20 -12.70 23.02
N PRO A 3 -4.48 -13.95 22.63
CA PRO A 3 -3.97 -15.09 23.37
C PRO A 3 -2.43 -15.11 23.37
N PRO A 4 -1.80 -15.77 24.34
CA PRO A 4 -0.33 -15.81 24.41
C PRO A 4 0.34 -16.34 23.16
N ASP A 5 -0.26 -17.34 22.48
CA ASP A 5 0.32 -17.87 21.25
C ASP A 5 0.35 -16.85 20.15
N GLU A 6 -0.69 -16.04 20.02
CA GLU A 6 -0.76 -15.00 19.01
C GLU A 6 0.24 -13.88 19.29
N ILE A 7 0.43 -13.55 20.55
CA ILE A 7 1.43 -12.56 20.93
C ILE A 7 2.83 -13.06 20.60
N SER A 8 3.13 -14.33 20.86
CA SER A 8 4.43 -14.90 20.53
C SER A 8 4.69 -14.88 19.01
N GLU A 9 3.66 -15.17 18.24
CA GLU A 9 3.78 -15.11 16.78
C GLU A 9 4.08 -13.69 16.32
N LEU A 10 3.38 -12.72 16.88
CA LEU A 10 3.61 -11.32 16.54
C LEU A 10 5.02 -10.88 16.92
N GLN A 11 5.53 -11.34 18.07
CA GLN A 11 6.90 -11.03 18.47
C GLN A 11 7.92 -11.54 17.46
N ARG A 12 7.73 -12.75 16.94
CA ARG A 12 8.64 -13.29 15.94
C ARG A 12 8.59 -12.51 14.64
N LYS A 13 7.45 -11.93 14.33
CA LYS A 13 7.24 -11.20 13.07
C LYS A 13 7.39 -9.69 13.22
N SER A 14 7.69 -9.22 14.42
CA SER A 14 7.63 -7.77 14.68
C SER A 14 8.57 -6.96 13.81
N ALA A 15 9.75 -7.48 13.51
CA ALA A 15 10.70 -6.75 12.66
C ALA A 15 10.14 -6.59 11.24
N GLU A 16 9.56 -7.65 10.70
CA GLU A 16 8.96 -7.61 9.37
C GLU A 16 7.76 -6.65 9.34
N VAL A 17 6.89 -6.75 10.34
CA VAL A 17 5.70 -5.90 10.41
C VAL A 17 6.10 -4.44 10.56
N SER A 18 7.08 -4.16 11.43
CA SER A 18 7.56 -2.78 11.62
C SER A 18 8.12 -2.19 10.32
N ALA A 19 8.85 -2.98 9.57
CA ALA A 19 9.41 -2.52 8.30
C ALA A 19 8.29 -2.16 7.33
N THR A 20 7.25 -2.98 7.24
CA THR A 20 6.10 -2.70 6.40
C THR A 20 5.40 -1.41 6.83
N LEU A 21 5.17 -1.25 8.13
CA LEU A 21 4.50 -0.06 8.63
C LEU A 21 5.32 1.21 8.38
N ARG A 22 6.65 1.12 8.46
CA ARG A 22 7.49 2.26 8.12
C ARG A 22 7.32 2.67 6.66
N MET A 23 7.20 1.71 5.76
CA MET A 23 6.97 2.03 4.36
C MET A 23 5.62 2.70 4.16
N LEU A 24 4.63 2.32 4.93
CA LEU A 24 3.27 2.89 4.85
C LEU A 24 3.16 4.24 5.55
N SER A 25 4.12 4.60 6.39
CA SER A 25 4.00 5.82 7.19
C SER A 25 4.24 7.11 6.41
N HIS A 26 4.67 7.01 5.18
CA HIS A 26 4.84 8.17 4.29
C HIS A 26 3.54 8.40 3.53
N GLU A 27 3.00 9.60 3.63
CA GLU A 27 1.67 9.91 3.09
C GLU A 27 1.54 9.56 1.61
N LYS A 28 2.52 9.93 0.79
CA LYS A 28 2.42 9.68 -0.66
C LYS A 28 2.56 8.20 -1.00
N ARG A 29 3.36 7.46 -0.24
CA ARG A 29 3.44 6.01 -0.43
C ARG A 29 2.14 5.34 -0.06
N LEU A 30 1.55 5.78 1.05
CA LEU A 30 0.27 5.23 1.49
C LEU A 30 -0.80 5.48 0.43
N LEU A 31 -0.87 6.70 -0.11
CA LEU A 31 -1.82 7.03 -1.16
C LEU A 31 -1.62 6.17 -2.40
N ALA A 32 -0.36 6.01 -2.83
CA ALA A 32 -0.06 5.20 -4.01
C ALA A 32 -0.51 3.76 -3.83
N LEU A 33 -0.22 3.18 -2.66
CA LEU A 33 -0.60 1.81 -2.39
C LEU A 33 -2.12 1.65 -2.30
N CYS A 34 -2.81 2.62 -1.71
CA CYS A 34 -4.27 2.59 -1.67
C CYS A 34 -4.87 2.65 -3.08
N ARG A 35 -4.30 3.49 -3.95
CA ARG A 35 -4.76 3.55 -5.34
C ARG A 35 -4.56 2.22 -6.06
N LEU A 36 -3.40 1.60 -5.84
CA LEU A 36 -3.13 0.30 -6.45
C LEU A 36 -4.06 -0.78 -5.90
N ALA A 37 -4.36 -0.73 -4.61
CA ALA A 37 -5.27 -1.70 -4.02
C ALA A 37 -6.67 -1.58 -4.62
N ILE A 38 -7.13 -0.37 -4.87
CA ILE A 38 -8.46 -0.14 -5.45
C ILE A 38 -8.48 -0.52 -6.92
N ALA A 39 -7.49 -0.09 -7.70
CA ALA A 39 -7.49 -0.28 -9.15
C ALA A 39 -6.97 -1.66 -9.56
N GLY A 40 -6.21 -2.31 -8.70
CA GLY A 40 -5.56 -3.58 -9.02
C GLY A 40 -4.21 -3.38 -9.69
N GLU A 41 -4.15 -2.51 -10.67
CA GLU A 41 -2.93 -2.26 -11.43
C GLU A 41 -3.02 -0.87 -12.04
N MET A 42 -1.90 -0.13 -12.04
CA MET A 42 -1.87 1.20 -12.65
C MET A 42 -0.50 1.45 -13.26
N SER A 43 -0.49 2.22 -14.35
CA SER A 43 0.76 2.70 -14.92
C SER A 43 1.36 3.78 -14.01
N VAL A 44 2.67 3.99 -14.13
CA VAL A 44 3.33 5.01 -13.32
C VAL A 44 2.77 6.40 -13.60
N GLY A 45 2.44 6.68 -14.86
CA GLY A 45 1.86 7.98 -15.22
C GLY A 45 0.51 8.22 -14.59
N ALA A 46 -0.39 7.23 -14.67
CA ALA A 46 -1.71 7.33 -14.07
C ALA A 46 -1.62 7.44 -12.55
N LEU A 47 -0.72 6.67 -11.94
CA LEU A 47 -0.55 6.68 -10.50
C LEU A 47 0.01 8.02 -10.02
N ALA A 48 0.99 8.56 -10.74
CA ALA A 48 1.57 9.87 -10.39
C ALA A 48 0.50 10.96 -10.41
N GLU A 49 -0.34 10.95 -11.44
CA GLU A 49 -1.43 11.91 -11.54
C GLU A 49 -2.41 11.74 -10.39
N ALA A 50 -2.74 10.50 -10.06
CA ALA A 50 -3.71 10.22 -8.99
C ALA A 50 -3.23 10.68 -7.62
N VAL A 51 -1.92 10.61 -7.35
CA VAL A 51 -1.38 10.99 -6.04
C VAL A 51 -0.79 12.41 -6.01
N GLY A 52 -0.79 13.09 -7.15
CA GLY A 52 -0.32 14.48 -7.20
C GLY A 52 1.18 14.62 -7.12
N LEU A 53 1.93 13.71 -7.76
CA LEU A 53 3.38 13.76 -7.81
C LEU A 53 3.85 13.73 -9.26
N SER A 54 5.07 14.20 -9.50
CA SER A 54 5.73 13.97 -10.78
C SER A 54 6.06 12.49 -10.91
N GLN A 55 6.19 12.01 -12.13
CA GLN A 55 6.58 10.61 -12.34
C GLN A 55 7.94 10.33 -11.73
N SER A 56 8.85 11.28 -11.80
CA SER A 56 10.18 11.15 -11.24
C SER A 56 10.14 10.94 -9.72
N ALA A 57 9.37 11.77 -9.02
CA ALA A 57 9.23 11.67 -7.57
C ALA A 57 8.56 10.35 -7.18
N LEU A 58 7.48 10.00 -7.89
CA LEU A 58 6.78 8.75 -7.60
C LEU A 58 7.67 7.54 -7.85
N SER A 59 8.44 7.57 -8.94
CA SER A 59 9.32 6.46 -9.27
C SER A 59 10.32 6.16 -8.14
N GLN A 60 10.78 7.19 -7.44
CA GLN A 60 11.68 6.98 -6.31
C GLN A 60 10.96 6.24 -5.17
N HIS A 61 9.72 6.62 -4.90
CA HIS A 61 8.93 5.91 -3.88
C HIS A 61 8.67 4.48 -4.30
N LEU A 62 8.29 4.28 -5.56
CA LEU A 62 7.97 2.94 -6.07
C LEU A 62 9.21 2.04 -6.07
N ALA A 63 10.38 2.59 -6.33
CA ALA A 63 11.62 1.81 -6.29
C ALA A 63 11.85 1.22 -4.90
N LYS A 64 11.61 2.02 -3.86
CA LYS A 64 11.74 1.54 -2.48
C LYS A 64 10.70 0.50 -2.14
N LEU A 65 9.46 0.73 -2.55
CA LEU A 65 8.39 -0.23 -2.32
C LEU A 65 8.66 -1.55 -3.03
N ARG A 66 9.20 -1.47 -4.23
CA ARG A 66 9.54 -2.66 -5.01
C ARG A 66 10.69 -3.43 -4.38
N ALA A 67 11.73 -2.71 -3.94
CA ALA A 67 12.88 -3.34 -3.29
C ALA A 67 12.47 -4.09 -2.02
N ASP A 68 11.47 -3.59 -1.31
CA ASP A 68 10.98 -4.23 -0.08
C ASP A 68 9.86 -5.24 -0.34
N GLY A 69 9.55 -5.51 -1.61
CA GLY A 69 8.60 -6.55 -1.96
C GLY A 69 7.13 -6.20 -1.80
N LEU A 70 6.81 -4.92 -1.67
CA LEU A 70 5.42 -4.51 -1.52
C LEU A 70 4.70 -4.36 -2.86
N VAL A 71 5.42 -4.01 -3.91
CA VAL A 71 4.85 -3.89 -5.25
C VAL A 71 5.70 -4.64 -6.25
N GLU A 72 5.09 -4.99 -7.37
CA GLU A 72 5.79 -5.61 -8.49
C GLU A 72 5.35 -4.93 -9.77
N THR A 73 6.09 -5.17 -10.84
CA THR A 73 5.85 -4.49 -12.12
C THR A 73 5.57 -5.49 -13.22
N ARG A 74 4.85 -5.01 -14.22
CA ARG A 74 4.61 -5.72 -15.45
C ARG A 74 4.81 -4.72 -16.59
N ARG A 75 5.56 -5.12 -17.60
CA ARG A 75 5.76 -4.25 -18.77
C ARG A 75 4.85 -4.70 -19.89
N GLU A 76 4.17 -3.74 -20.48
CA GLU A 76 3.36 -3.98 -21.67
C GLU A 76 3.73 -2.91 -22.69
N ALA A 77 4.36 -3.32 -23.79
CA ALA A 77 4.96 -2.42 -24.74
C ALA A 77 5.97 -1.53 -24.00
N GLN A 78 5.79 -0.22 -24.01
CA GLN A 78 6.71 0.69 -23.33
C GLN A 78 6.17 1.19 -21.99
N VAL A 79 5.03 0.65 -21.58
CA VAL A 79 4.36 1.11 -20.35
C VAL A 79 4.66 0.15 -19.22
N LEU A 80 5.08 0.73 -18.11
CA LEU A 80 5.35 -0.03 -16.88
C LEU A 80 4.13 0.09 -15.97
N HIS A 81 3.59 -1.06 -15.58
CA HIS A 81 2.43 -1.14 -14.71
C HIS A 81 2.85 -1.66 -13.36
N TYR A 82 2.27 -1.11 -12.30
CA TYR A 82 2.57 -1.50 -10.93
C TYR A 82 1.34 -2.13 -10.27
N ARG A 83 1.57 -3.09 -9.41
CA ARG A 83 0.52 -3.68 -8.60
C ARG A 83 1.10 -4.12 -7.25
N ILE A 84 0.23 -4.31 -6.26
CA ILE A 84 0.66 -4.79 -4.95
C ILE A 84 1.01 -6.26 -5.08
N SER A 85 2.21 -6.63 -4.63
CA SER A 85 2.68 -8.01 -4.73
C SER A 85 2.43 -8.83 -3.46
N ASP A 86 2.38 -8.16 -2.31
CA ASP A 86 2.18 -8.86 -1.04
C ASP A 86 0.70 -8.77 -0.65
N PRO A 87 -0.04 -9.90 -0.69
CA PRO A 87 -1.46 -9.85 -0.38
C PRO A 87 -1.77 -9.39 1.04
N ARG A 88 -0.82 -9.51 1.96
CA ARG A 88 -1.02 -9.01 3.32
C ARG A 88 -1.11 -7.49 3.33
N VAL A 89 -0.33 -6.83 2.47
CA VAL A 89 -0.38 -5.37 2.34
C VAL A 89 -1.75 -4.93 1.81
N GLY A 90 -2.25 -5.62 0.79
CA GLY A 90 -3.58 -5.34 0.27
C GLY A 90 -4.67 -5.47 1.34
N ARG A 91 -4.57 -6.52 2.15
CA ARG A 91 -5.53 -6.73 3.24
C ARG A 91 -5.42 -5.64 4.31
N LEU A 92 -4.20 -5.23 4.63
CA LEU A 92 -3.99 -4.16 5.60
C LEU A 92 -4.59 -2.85 5.11
N LEU A 93 -4.37 -2.52 3.84
CA LEU A 93 -4.92 -1.30 3.26
C LEU A 93 -6.44 -1.34 3.21
N ALA A 94 -7.02 -2.49 2.90
CA ALA A 94 -8.48 -2.65 2.92
C ALA A 94 -9.02 -2.41 4.33
N ALA A 95 -8.34 -2.92 5.35
CA ALA A 95 -8.75 -2.70 6.74
C ALA A 95 -8.66 -1.22 7.12
N LEU A 96 -7.61 -0.54 6.69
CA LEU A 96 -7.46 0.89 6.95
C LEU A 96 -8.58 1.69 6.28
N TYR A 97 -8.90 1.34 5.04
CA TYR A 97 -10.00 1.99 4.33
C TYR A 97 -11.32 1.79 5.07
N GLU A 98 -11.57 0.56 5.51
CA GLU A 98 -12.80 0.24 6.23
C GLU A 98 -12.91 1.05 7.51
N ILE A 99 -11.81 1.18 8.24
CA ILE A 99 -11.81 1.87 9.53
C ILE A 99 -11.96 3.38 9.36
N TYR A 100 -11.22 3.96 8.42
CA TYR A 100 -11.11 5.42 8.32
C TYR A 100 -12.00 6.04 7.27
N CYS A 101 -12.41 5.31 6.26
CA CYS A 101 -13.15 5.86 5.12
C CYS A 101 -14.58 5.34 5.02
N ALA A 102 -14.75 4.02 4.93
CA ALA A 102 -16.09 3.45 4.76
C ALA A 102 -16.99 3.76 5.95
N GLY A 103 -16.45 3.61 7.17
CA GLY A 103 -17.19 3.97 8.37
C GLY A 103 -17.52 5.45 8.42
N SER A 104 -16.56 6.26 7.99
CA SER A 104 -16.74 7.71 7.96
C SER A 104 -17.82 8.12 6.99
N GLU A 105 -17.87 7.49 5.82
CA GLU A 105 -18.90 7.76 4.84
C GLU A 105 -20.29 7.43 5.38
N THR A 106 -20.39 6.29 6.05
CA THR A 106 -21.65 5.89 6.66
C THR A 106 -22.11 6.90 7.69
N ASN A 107 -21.17 7.37 8.50
CA ASN A 107 -21.47 8.33 9.55
C ASN A 107 -21.80 9.71 8.99
N SER A 108 -21.12 10.10 7.94
CA SER A 108 -21.31 11.43 7.39
C SER A 108 -22.65 11.59 6.67
N SER A 109 -23.31 10.50 6.38
CA SER A 109 -24.63 10.55 5.77
C SER A 109 -25.72 10.87 6.78
N VAL A 110 -25.40 10.87 8.02
CA VAL A 110 -26.35 11.13 9.10
C VAL A 110 -26.66 12.60 9.23
#